data_db69ef06c33e87b7f341516a6b6f3b11
#
_entry.id   db69ef06c33e87b7f341516a6b6f3b11
#
_cell.length_a   1.000
_cell.length_b   1.000
_cell.length_c   1.000
_cell.angle_alpha   90.00
_cell.angle_beta   90.00
_cell.angle_gamma   90.00
#
_symmetry.space_group_name_H-M   'P 1'
#
loop_
_entity.id
_entity.type
_entity.pdbx_description
1 polymer ?
#
loop_
_entity_poly.entity_id
_entity_poly.type
_entity_poly.pdbx_seq_one_letter_code
_entity_poly.pdbx_strand_id
1 'polypeptide(L)'
;MLHIEALKLPGKGKMKTTGKLGDVMKESIDAANSYVRSISAEVGIKPPSFDKTDIHVHVPEGATPKDGPSAGLAMVTSIVSVLTGIPVRKDLAMTGEVTLRGNALPIGGLKEKLLAALRGGIKTVLIPEENEKDLAEVPENVKSSLEIIAVK
;
A
#
# COMPACT_ATOMS: atom_id res chain seq x y z
N MET A 1 13.19 -0.75 -0.79
CA MET A 1 11.86 -0.27 -0.38
C MET A 1 11.16 0.39 -1.56
N LEU A 2 9.87 0.11 -1.76
CA LEU A 2 9.11 0.70 -2.86
C LEU A 2 8.47 2.02 -2.45
N HIS A 3 8.50 2.98 -3.36
CA HIS A 3 7.73 4.21 -3.24
C HIS A 3 6.52 4.12 -4.17
N ILE A 4 5.38 4.59 -3.70
CA ILE A 4 4.15 4.56 -4.46
C ILE A 4 3.62 5.98 -4.56
N GLU A 5 3.36 6.43 -5.78
CA GLU A 5 2.75 7.73 -6.04
C GLU A 5 1.38 7.55 -6.65
N ALA A 6 0.42 8.32 -6.20
CA ALA A 6 -0.92 8.31 -6.76
C ALA A 6 -1.35 9.74 -7.10
N LEU A 7 -2.03 9.89 -8.23
CA LEU A 7 -2.49 11.17 -8.73
C LEU A 7 -3.90 11.03 -9.26
N LYS A 8 -4.75 11.99 -8.96
CA LYS A 8 -6.10 12.03 -9.55
C LYS A 8 -6.13 13.03 -10.71
N LEU A 9 -6.80 12.65 -11.77
CA LEU A 9 -6.92 13.44 -13.00
C LEU A 9 -8.39 13.52 -13.42
N PRO A 10 -8.82 14.59 -14.11
CA PRO A 10 -10.13 14.58 -14.73
C PRO A 10 -10.24 13.41 -15.71
N GLY A 11 -11.34 12.67 -15.67
CA GLY A 11 -11.51 11.51 -16.54
C GLY A 11 -12.85 10.84 -16.33
N LYS A 12 -12.89 9.53 -16.63
CA LYS A 12 -14.15 8.75 -16.63
C LYS A 12 -14.12 7.56 -15.66
N GLY A 13 -13.20 7.55 -14.72
CA GLY A 13 -13.10 6.48 -13.73
C GLY A 13 -12.06 5.41 -14.06
N LYS A 14 -11.11 5.70 -14.93
CA LYS A 14 -10.06 4.75 -15.31
C LYS A 14 -8.94 4.71 -14.29
N MET A 15 -8.34 3.53 -14.14
CA MET A 15 -7.12 3.33 -13.36
C MET A 15 -5.95 3.14 -14.34
N LYS A 16 -4.94 4.00 -14.22
CA LYS A 16 -3.71 3.90 -15.00
C LYS A 16 -2.55 3.51 -14.09
N THR A 17 -1.71 2.60 -14.55
CA THR A 17 -0.54 2.15 -13.77
C THR A 17 0.72 2.26 -14.60
N THR A 18 1.82 2.72 -13.99
CA THR A 18 3.12 2.80 -14.62
C THR A 18 4.22 2.39 -13.65
N GLY A 19 5.40 2.03 -14.13
CA GLY A 19 6.56 1.69 -13.31
C GLY A 19 7.08 0.26 -13.49
N LYS A 20 6.89 -0.35 -14.66
CA LYS A 20 7.32 -1.73 -14.96
C LYS A 20 6.75 -2.76 -14.00
N LEU A 21 5.45 -2.71 -13.81
CA LEU A 21 4.76 -3.60 -12.89
C LEU A 21 4.42 -4.93 -13.54
N GLY A 22 4.63 -6.03 -12.83
CA GLY A 22 4.18 -7.35 -13.25
C GLY A 22 2.69 -7.55 -13.03
N ASP A 23 2.18 -8.66 -13.57
CA ASP A 23 0.73 -8.93 -13.56
C ASP A 23 0.14 -9.05 -12.16
N VAL A 24 0.88 -9.65 -11.22
CA VAL A 24 0.41 -9.82 -9.83
C VAL A 24 0.26 -8.47 -9.14
N MET A 25 1.20 -7.56 -9.36
CA MET A 25 1.10 -6.22 -8.77
C MET A 25 -0.03 -5.41 -9.41
N LYS A 26 -0.26 -5.54 -10.72
CA LYS A 26 -1.39 -4.89 -11.38
C LYS A 26 -2.72 -5.40 -10.83
N GLU A 27 -2.85 -6.71 -10.59
CA GLU A 27 -4.03 -7.27 -9.95
C GLU A 27 -4.21 -6.75 -8.54
N SER A 28 -3.13 -6.58 -7.77
CA SER A 28 -3.18 -5.96 -6.45
C SER A 28 -3.72 -4.54 -6.49
N ILE A 29 -3.32 -3.76 -7.48
CA ILE A 29 -3.81 -2.39 -7.65
C ILE A 29 -5.30 -2.41 -8.00
N ASP A 30 -5.72 -3.30 -8.89
CA ASP A 30 -7.12 -3.43 -9.25
C ASP A 30 -7.99 -3.86 -8.06
N ALA A 31 -7.51 -4.80 -7.25
CA ALA A 31 -8.21 -5.23 -6.04
C ALA A 31 -8.31 -4.10 -5.02
N ALA A 32 -7.23 -3.34 -4.84
CA ALA A 32 -7.21 -2.18 -3.95
C ALA A 32 -8.22 -1.12 -4.39
N ASN A 33 -8.27 -0.83 -5.70
CA ASN A 33 -9.21 0.13 -6.24
C ASN A 33 -10.66 -0.32 -6.05
N SER A 34 -10.95 -1.59 -6.30
CA SER A 34 -12.30 -2.15 -6.09
C SER A 34 -12.71 -2.07 -4.63
N TYR A 35 -11.81 -2.40 -3.72
CA TYR A 35 -12.07 -2.29 -2.29
C TYR A 35 -12.37 -0.84 -1.89
N VAL A 36 -11.54 0.11 -2.31
CA VAL A 36 -11.75 1.54 -1.99
C VAL A 36 -13.10 2.02 -2.50
N ARG A 37 -13.50 1.64 -3.71
CA ARG A 37 -14.82 1.98 -4.23
C ARG A 37 -15.94 1.41 -3.36
N SER A 38 -15.77 0.19 -2.84
CA SER A 38 -16.80 -0.46 -2.02
C SER A 38 -17.00 0.24 -0.66
N ILE A 39 -15.97 0.89 -0.14
CA ILE A 39 -16.03 1.58 1.16
C ILE A 39 -16.07 3.09 1.01
N SER A 40 -16.28 3.61 -0.19
CA SER A 40 -16.14 5.05 -0.47
C SER A 40 -16.97 5.93 0.46
N ALA A 41 -18.20 5.54 0.78
CA ALA A 41 -19.04 6.31 1.68
C ALA A 41 -18.48 6.37 3.11
N GLU A 42 -17.86 5.28 3.57
CA GLU A 42 -17.30 5.18 4.91
C GLU A 42 -16.05 6.05 5.12
N VAL A 43 -15.28 6.29 4.04
CA VAL A 43 -14.06 7.10 4.11
C VAL A 43 -14.25 8.52 3.56
N GLY A 44 -15.48 8.92 3.30
CA GLY A 44 -15.79 10.29 2.89
C GLY A 44 -15.54 10.59 1.42
N ILE A 45 -15.45 9.58 0.56
CA ILE A 45 -15.30 9.76 -0.88
C ILE A 45 -16.69 9.79 -1.51
N LYS A 46 -17.01 10.89 -2.19
CA LYS A 46 -18.31 11.02 -2.84
C LYS A 46 -18.41 10.16 -4.10
N PRO A 47 -19.49 9.37 -4.29
CA PRO A 47 -19.64 8.49 -5.45
C PRO A 47 -19.38 9.12 -6.82
N PRO A 48 -19.83 10.35 -7.11
CA PRO A 48 -19.55 10.99 -8.40
C PRO A 48 -18.07 11.16 -8.74
N SER A 49 -17.18 11.09 -7.74
CA SER A 49 -15.73 11.22 -7.97
C SER A 49 -15.18 10.10 -8.86
N PHE A 50 -15.74 8.89 -8.76
CA PHE A 50 -15.26 7.77 -9.55
C PHE A 50 -15.62 7.88 -11.02
N ASP A 51 -16.75 8.51 -11.35
CA ASP A 51 -17.20 8.66 -12.74
C ASP A 51 -16.49 9.80 -13.47
N LYS A 52 -15.92 10.74 -12.74
CA LYS A 52 -15.32 11.97 -13.29
C LYS A 52 -13.82 12.06 -13.08
N THR A 53 -13.22 11.09 -12.42
CA THR A 53 -11.82 11.13 -12.02
C THR A 53 -11.12 9.85 -12.40
N ASP A 54 -10.00 9.99 -13.11
CA ASP A 54 -9.06 8.89 -13.33
C ASP A 54 -8.01 8.92 -12.22
N ILE A 55 -7.47 7.75 -11.89
CA ILE A 55 -6.39 7.63 -10.92
C ILE A 55 -5.18 7.07 -11.64
N HIS A 56 -4.04 7.72 -11.46
CA HIS A 56 -2.76 7.24 -11.98
C HIS A 56 -1.90 6.81 -10.80
N VAL A 57 -1.55 5.54 -10.74
CA VAL A 57 -0.64 4.98 -9.74
C VAL A 57 0.70 4.72 -10.43
N HIS A 58 1.76 5.30 -9.89
CA HIS A 58 3.10 5.15 -10.42
C HIS A 58 4.02 4.62 -9.31
N VAL A 59 4.81 3.62 -9.66
CA VAL A 59 5.86 3.11 -8.77
C VAL A 59 7.19 3.47 -9.42
N PRO A 60 7.88 4.51 -8.93
CA PRO A 60 9.15 4.96 -9.53
C PRO A 60 10.26 3.90 -9.44
N GLU A 61 11.41 4.19 -10.00
CA GLU A 61 12.55 3.28 -10.12
C GLU A 61 12.31 2.20 -11.20
N GLY A 62 11.90 2.66 -12.38
CA GLY A 62 11.48 1.80 -13.49
C GLY A 62 12.56 0.92 -14.11
N ALA A 63 13.83 1.04 -13.71
CA ALA A 63 14.89 0.15 -14.19
C ALA A 63 14.76 -1.27 -13.60
N THR A 64 14.11 -1.40 -12.45
CA THR A 64 13.93 -2.68 -11.76
C THR A 64 12.48 -3.14 -11.90
N PRO A 65 12.21 -4.26 -12.56
CA PRO A 65 10.85 -4.80 -12.63
C PRO A 65 10.30 -5.11 -11.24
N LYS A 66 9.01 -4.84 -11.03
CA LYS A 66 8.34 -5.01 -9.74
C LYS A 66 7.11 -5.87 -9.90
N ASP A 67 7.00 -6.86 -9.04
CA ASP A 67 5.83 -7.74 -9.03
C ASP A 67 5.55 -8.24 -7.60
N GLY A 68 4.39 -8.86 -7.43
CA GLY A 68 3.97 -9.45 -6.17
C GLY A 68 2.80 -8.71 -5.52
N PRO A 69 2.11 -9.35 -4.56
CA PRO A 69 0.88 -8.82 -3.98
C PRO A 69 1.09 -7.99 -2.71
N SER A 70 2.30 -7.95 -2.15
CA SER A 70 2.54 -7.38 -0.81
C SER A 70 2.42 -5.86 -0.73
N ALA A 71 2.28 -5.17 -1.86
CA ALA A 71 2.04 -3.73 -1.90
C ALA A 71 0.56 -3.34 -1.80
N GLY A 72 -0.36 -4.31 -1.70
CA GLY A 72 -1.81 -4.06 -1.70
C GLY A 72 -2.25 -3.05 -0.65
N LEU A 73 -1.77 -3.19 0.59
CA LEU A 73 -2.11 -2.27 1.67
C LEU A 73 -1.68 -0.83 1.35
N ALA A 74 -0.48 -0.66 0.82
CA ALA A 74 0.03 0.65 0.42
C ALA A 74 -0.75 1.23 -0.76
N MET A 75 -1.21 0.39 -1.67
CA MET A 75 -2.06 0.82 -2.79
C MET A 75 -3.40 1.37 -2.30
N VAL A 76 -4.07 0.66 -1.38
CA VAL A 76 -5.32 1.13 -0.76
C VAL A 76 -5.09 2.50 -0.10
N THR A 77 -4.04 2.61 0.69
CA THR A 77 -3.71 3.84 1.41
C THR A 77 -3.47 5.00 0.46
N SER A 78 -2.71 4.77 -0.62
CA SER A 78 -2.39 5.80 -1.61
C SER A 78 -3.64 6.27 -2.37
N ILE A 79 -4.52 5.34 -2.75
CA ILE A 79 -5.76 5.67 -3.45
C ILE A 79 -6.69 6.48 -2.54
N VAL A 80 -6.88 6.05 -1.29
CA VAL A 80 -7.70 6.79 -0.32
C VAL A 80 -7.12 8.17 -0.08
N SER A 81 -5.81 8.28 0.08
CA SER A 81 -5.12 9.55 0.31
C SER A 81 -5.39 10.54 -0.82
N VAL A 82 -5.23 10.11 -2.08
CA VAL A 82 -5.40 11.01 -3.23
C VAL A 82 -6.87 11.39 -3.44
N LEU A 83 -7.81 10.50 -3.14
CA LEU A 83 -9.24 10.79 -3.30
C LEU A 83 -9.81 11.65 -2.18
N THR A 84 -9.27 11.56 -0.97
CA THR A 84 -9.72 12.35 0.18
C THR A 84 -8.94 13.64 0.37
N GLY A 85 -7.77 13.77 -0.23
CA GLY A 85 -6.88 14.90 -0.01
C GLY A 85 -6.14 14.86 1.32
N ILE A 86 -6.18 13.73 2.03
CA ILE A 86 -5.50 13.56 3.32
C ILE A 86 -4.14 12.92 3.08
N PRO A 87 -3.03 13.63 3.38
CA PRO A 87 -1.70 13.10 3.08
C PRO A 87 -1.29 11.95 4.01
N VAL A 88 -0.42 11.08 3.51
CA VAL A 88 0.17 9.98 4.28
C VAL A 88 1.47 10.47 4.91
N ARG A 89 1.77 10.01 6.14
CA ARG A 89 3.02 10.37 6.83
C ARG A 89 4.24 9.88 6.06
N LYS A 90 5.29 10.72 6.00
CA LYS A 90 6.55 10.40 5.30
C LYS A 90 7.32 9.25 5.93
N ASP A 91 7.23 9.11 7.25
CA ASP A 91 8.00 8.13 8.02
C ASP A 91 7.25 6.82 8.23
N LEU A 92 6.19 6.60 7.46
CA LEU A 92 5.33 5.42 7.53
C LEU A 92 5.58 4.52 6.33
N ALA A 93 5.79 3.23 6.59
CA ALA A 93 5.80 2.20 5.57
C ALA A 93 4.79 1.11 5.94
N MET A 94 4.41 0.31 4.96
CA MET A 94 3.46 -0.76 5.21
C MET A 94 3.69 -1.90 4.21
N THR A 95 3.25 -3.09 4.60
CA THR A 95 3.30 -4.27 3.75
C THR A 95 2.06 -5.12 4.02
N GLY A 96 1.55 -5.77 3.00
CA GLY A 96 0.38 -6.64 3.13
C GLY A 96 -0.36 -6.76 1.82
N GLU A 97 -0.86 -7.96 1.53
CA GLU A 97 -1.81 -8.18 0.46
C GLU A 97 -3.21 -7.82 0.96
N VAL A 98 -4.01 -7.18 0.13
CA VAL A 98 -5.37 -6.77 0.48
C VAL A 98 -6.38 -7.58 -0.32
N THR A 99 -7.37 -8.14 0.37
CA THR A 99 -8.50 -8.83 -0.26
C THR A 99 -9.57 -7.82 -0.68
N LEU A 100 -10.51 -8.27 -1.50
CA LEU A 100 -11.66 -7.43 -1.88
C LEU A 100 -12.54 -7.04 -0.69
N ARG A 101 -12.43 -7.75 0.42
CA ARG A 101 -13.15 -7.43 1.67
C ARG A 101 -12.35 -6.52 2.60
N GLY A 102 -11.14 -6.16 2.19
CA GLY A 102 -10.30 -5.26 2.97
C GLY A 102 -9.47 -5.93 4.05
N ASN A 103 -9.31 -7.23 4.01
CA ASN A 103 -8.46 -7.93 4.96
C ASN A 103 -7.01 -7.87 4.49
N ALA A 104 -6.10 -7.66 5.43
CA ALA A 104 -4.67 -7.71 5.17
C ALA A 104 -4.17 -9.15 5.34
N LEU A 105 -3.65 -9.73 4.27
CA LEU A 105 -3.12 -11.09 4.30
C LEU A 105 -1.63 -11.09 4.65
N PRO A 106 -1.12 -12.16 5.29
CA PRO A 106 0.27 -12.24 5.69
C PRO A 106 1.23 -12.27 4.49
N ILE A 107 2.44 -11.78 4.72
CA ILE A 107 3.48 -11.68 3.69
C ILE A 107 4.71 -12.51 4.10
N GLY A 108 5.59 -12.80 3.14
CA GLY A 108 6.89 -13.37 3.40
C GLY A 108 7.97 -12.30 3.52
N GLY A 109 9.10 -12.66 4.12
CA GLY A 109 10.27 -11.78 4.19
C GLY A 109 10.10 -10.59 5.13
N LEU A 110 9.35 -10.73 6.22
CA LEU A 110 9.12 -9.63 7.15
C LEU A 110 10.43 -9.05 7.70
N LYS A 111 11.37 -9.90 8.10
CA LYS A 111 12.66 -9.46 8.66
C LYS A 111 13.39 -8.53 7.70
N GLU A 112 13.50 -8.93 6.44
CA GLU A 112 14.20 -8.16 5.41
C GLU A 112 13.49 -6.83 5.13
N LYS A 113 12.16 -6.84 5.15
CA LYS A 113 11.34 -5.63 4.94
C LYS A 113 11.50 -4.65 6.08
N LEU A 114 11.54 -5.12 7.32
CA LEU A 114 11.76 -4.26 8.48
C LEU A 114 13.18 -3.67 8.48
N LEU A 115 14.18 -4.45 8.09
CA LEU A 115 15.54 -3.93 7.95
C LEU A 115 15.63 -2.85 6.89
N ALA A 116 14.96 -3.04 5.75
CA ALA A 116 14.93 -2.04 4.67
C ALA A 116 14.23 -0.75 5.13
N ALA A 117 13.14 -0.85 5.88
CA ALA A 117 12.44 0.30 6.42
C ALA A 117 13.33 1.09 7.38
N LEU A 118 14.02 0.40 8.28
CA LEU A 118 14.93 1.04 9.23
C LEU A 118 16.05 1.78 8.51
N ARG A 119 16.65 1.17 7.48
CA ARG A 119 17.70 1.79 6.66
C ARG A 119 17.18 3.01 5.89
N GLY A 120 15.93 2.99 5.51
CA GLY A 120 15.29 4.09 4.78
C GLY A 120 14.80 5.24 5.64
N GLY A 121 15.08 5.22 6.95
CA GLY A 121 14.67 6.29 7.87
C GLY A 121 13.19 6.24 8.26
N ILE A 122 12.52 5.12 8.01
CA ILE A 122 11.13 4.92 8.42
C ILE A 122 11.06 4.75 9.94
N LYS A 123 10.01 5.29 10.55
CA LYS A 123 9.79 5.20 12.00
C LYS A 123 8.65 4.27 12.38
N THR A 124 7.65 4.16 11.52
CA THR A 124 6.45 3.35 11.77
C THR A 124 6.21 2.41 10.61
N VAL A 125 5.92 1.14 10.90
CA VAL A 125 5.61 0.12 9.89
C VAL A 125 4.30 -0.56 10.24
N LEU A 126 3.38 -0.63 9.28
CA LEU A 126 2.15 -1.41 9.40
C LEU A 126 2.39 -2.80 8.79
N ILE A 127 2.04 -3.83 9.53
CA ILE A 127 2.17 -5.23 9.10
C ILE A 127 0.84 -5.95 9.26
N PRO A 128 0.59 -7.02 8.48
CA PRO A 128 -0.58 -7.84 8.72
C PRO A 128 -0.54 -8.48 10.10
N GLU A 129 -1.69 -8.57 10.76
CA GLU A 129 -1.79 -9.15 12.10
C GLU A 129 -1.20 -10.56 12.16
N GLU A 130 -1.43 -11.37 11.12
CA GLU A 130 -0.90 -12.73 11.07
C GLU A 130 0.63 -12.81 11.02
N ASN A 131 1.30 -11.70 10.72
CA ASN A 131 2.76 -11.64 10.73
C ASN A 131 3.34 -11.29 12.11
N GLU A 132 2.53 -11.04 13.12
CA GLU A 132 3.06 -10.75 14.47
C GLU A 132 3.93 -11.89 15.00
N LYS A 133 3.58 -13.12 14.68
CA LYS A 133 4.37 -14.30 15.07
C LYS A 133 5.79 -14.27 14.50
N ASP A 134 5.99 -13.64 13.37
CA ASP A 134 7.29 -13.57 12.70
C ASP A 134 8.23 -12.56 13.37
N LEU A 135 7.71 -11.70 14.25
CA LEU A 135 8.53 -10.74 14.99
C LEU A 135 9.54 -11.43 15.92
N ALA A 136 9.28 -12.67 16.31
CA ALA A 136 10.22 -13.43 17.13
C ALA A 136 11.58 -13.62 16.45
N GLU A 137 11.61 -13.64 15.11
CA GLU A 137 12.84 -13.82 14.33
C GLU A 137 13.54 -12.50 14.01
N VAL A 138 12.93 -11.37 14.37
CA VAL A 138 13.48 -10.04 14.08
C VAL A 138 14.42 -9.62 15.21
N PRO A 139 15.63 -9.11 14.91
CA PRO A 139 16.55 -8.63 15.93
C PRO A 139 15.93 -7.58 16.83
N GLU A 140 16.22 -7.62 18.12
CA GLU A 140 15.63 -6.72 19.11
C GLU A 140 15.94 -5.23 18.82
N ASN A 141 17.15 -4.94 18.32
CA ASN A 141 17.51 -3.58 17.98
C ASN A 141 16.66 -3.00 16.82
N VAL A 142 16.19 -3.85 15.93
CA VAL A 142 15.27 -3.45 14.85
C VAL A 142 13.89 -3.18 15.43
N LYS A 143 13.37 -4.08 16.26
CA LYS A 143 12.05 -3.94 16.88
C LYS A 143 11.98 -2.70 17.79
N SER A 144 13.03 -2.39 18.51
CA SER A 144 13.06 -1.23 19.40
C SER A 144 13.22 0.11 18.68
N SER A 145 13.73 0.08 17.44
CA SER A 145 13.94 1.28 16.62
C SER A 145 12.75 1.64 15.74
N LEU A 146 11.74 0.75 15.67
CA LEU A 146 10.56 0.94 14.83
C LEU A 146 9.29 0.79 15.68
N GLU A 147 8.30 1.62 15.38
CA GLU A 147 6.95 1.38 15.86
C GLU A 147 6.28 0.41 14.89
N ILE A 148 5.95 -0.78 15.34
CA ILE A 148 5.35 -1.82 14.50
C ILE A 148 3.89 -1.98 14.91
N ILE A 149 2.97 -1.74 13.95
CA ILE A 149 1.53 -1.79 14.17
C ILE A 149 0.94 -2.91 13.34
N ALA A 150 0.24 -3.83 14.01
CA ALA A 150 -0.45 -4.92 13.33
C ALA A 150 -1.83 -4.46 12.85
N VAL A 151 -2.20 -4.82 11.62
CA VAL A 151 -3.49 -4.47 11.02
C VAL A 151 -4.15 -5.73 10.45
N LYS A 152 -5.48 -5.72 10.41
CA LYS A 152 -6.27 -6.81 9.83
C LYS A 152 -6.62 -6.54 8.39
#